data_2252ff05643edb55498a22dd55339bd9
#
_entry.id   2252ff05643edb55498a22dd55339bd9
#
_cell.length_a   1.000
_cell.length_b   1.000
_cell.length_c   1.000
_cell.angle_alpha   90.00
_cell.angle_beta   90.00
_cell.angle_gamma   90.00
#
_symmetry.space_group_name_H-M   'P 1'
#
loop_
_entity.id
_entity.type
_entity.pdbx_description
1 polymer ?
#
loop_
_entity_poly.entity_id
_entity_poly.type
_entity_poly.pdbx_seq_one_letter_code
_entity_poly.pdbx_strand_id
1 'polypeptide(L)'
;VAEHPKVKQAAAALKRAYLDRVRQDIVAPVSGYIAKRAIQPGEAVHPETPLMAIVPLDYLWVDANFLERDLTEVRPGQPVELSVDLYGSHVVYHGSVLGLNPGTGSVFGLLPPDNASGNYIHIAERVPVRIGLDTEELKAHPLRPGLSAVARIDTSRPGSPVLEPATAVPDGAYRSEVYARQLEGADTLIAGIVERNAVKRDISLSR
;
A
#
# COMPACT_ATOMS: atom_id res chain seq x y z
N VAL A 1 -4.35 10.39 -42.83
CA VAL A 1 -3.77 9.03 -42.70
C VAL A 1 -3.97 8.52 -41.24
N ALA A 2 -3.60 9.29 -40.24
CA ALA A 2 -3.68 8.89 -38.83
C ALA A 2 -5.11 8.51 -38.37
N GLU A 3 -6.13 9.15 -38.91
CA GLU A 3 -7.54 8.92 -38.56
C GLU A 3 -8.16 7.66 -39.19
N HIS A 4 -7.45 7.00 -40.10
CA HIS A 4 -7.96 5.83 -40.80
C HIS A 4 -8.15 4.66 -39.82
N PRO A 5 -9.29 3.92 -39.82
CA PRO A 5 -9.58 2.86 -38.84
C PRO A 5 -8.50 1.78 -38.74
N LYS A 6 -7.94 1.34 -39.88
CA LYS A 6 -6.82 0.37 -39.88
C LYS A 6 -5.56 0.89 -39.20
N VAL A 7 -5.27 2.18 -39.35
CA VAL A 7 -4.11 2.81 -38.68
C VAL A 7 -4.33 2.88 -37.18
N LYS A 8 -5.54 3.25 -36.75
CA LYS A 8 -5.90 3.25 -35.31
C LYS A 8 -5.82 1.84 -34.71
N GLN A 9 -6.29 0.82 -35.43
CA GLN A 9 -6.20 -0.57 -34.98
C GLN A 9 -4.74 -1.04 -34.86
N ALA A 10 -3.90 -0.74 -35.87
CA ALA A 10 -2.47 -1.07 -35.82
C ALA A 10 -1.74 -0.32 -34.70
N ALA A 11 -2.08 0.95 -34.49
CA ALA A 11 -1.52 1.74 -33.38
C ALA A 11 -1.90 1.15 -32.01
N ALA A 12 -3.14 0.69 -31.84
CA ALA A 12 -3.58 0.03 -30.60
C ALA A 12 -2.83 -1.30 -30.36
N ALA A 13 -2.64 -2.10 -31.42
CA ALA A 13 -1.86 -3.33 -31.34
C ALA A 13 -0.39 -3.08 -30.98
N LEU A 14 0.23 -2.06 -31.60
CA LEU A 14 1.60 -1.66 -31.28
C LEU A 14 1.72 -1.16 -29.83
N LYS A 15 0.75 -0.38 -29.36
CA LYS A 15 0.69 0.10 -27.98
C LYS A 15 0.63 -1.05 -26.97
N ARG A 16 -0.14 -2.10 -27.28
CA ARG A 16 -0.19 -3.32 -26.45
C ARG A 16 1.15 -4.04 -26.43
N ALA A 17 1.74 -4.28 -27.61
CA ALA A 17 3.05 -4.94 -27.70
C ALA A 17 4.17 -4.13 -27.00
N TYR A 18 4.10 -2.80 -27.06
CA TYR A 18 5.01 -1.92 -26.34
C TYR A 18 4.88 -2.09 -24.82
N LEU A 19 3.65 -2.13 -24.30
CA LEU A 19 3.40 -2.41 -22.87
C LEU A 19 3.93 -3.78 -22.45
N ASP A 20 3.68 -4.81 -23.26
CA ASP A 20 4.16 -6.15 -22.96
C ASP A 20 5.69 -6.19 -22.88
N ARG A 21 6.37 -5.46 -23.76
CA ARG A 21 7.82 -5.30 -23.71
C ARG A 21 8.30 -4.54 -22.47
N VAL A 22 7.70 -3.41 -22.13
CA VAL A 22 8.07 -2.61 -20.95
C VAL A 22 7.88 -3.39 -19.66
N ARG A 23 6.84 -4.24 -19.62
CA ARG A 23 6.51 -5.07 -18.45
C ARG A 23 7.35 -6.32 -18.30
N GLN A 24 8.26 -6.61 -19.24
CA GLN A 24 9.27 -7.66 -19.05
C GLN A 24 10.27 -7.27 -17.95
N ASP A 25 10.52 -5.98 -17.77
CA ASP A 25 11.31 -5.45 -16.66
C ASP A 25 10.40 -5.20 -15.46
N ILE A 26 10.46 -6.08 -14.48
CA ILE A 26 9.65 -5.98 -13.26
C ILE A 26 10.38 -5.08 -12.27
N VAL A 27 9.89 -3.86 -12.14
CA VAL A 27 10.48 -2.85 -11.24
C VAL A 27 9.81 -2.87 -9.86
N ALA A 28 10.60 -2.53 -8.83
CA ALA A 28 10.07 -2.39 -7.48
C ALA A 28 9.04 -1.25 -7.41
N PRO A 29 7.82 -1.49 -6.93
CA PRO A 29 6.78 -0.46 -6.86
C PRO A 29 7.04 0.59 -5.78
N VAL A 30 7.84 0.25 -4.78
CA VAL A 30 8.21 1.10 -3.65
C VAL A 30 9.67 0.89 -3.28
N SER A 31 10.28 1.90 -2.66
CA SER A 31 11.59 1.75 -2.02
C SER A 31 11.44 0.99 -0.70
N GLY A 32 12.37 0.09 -0.40
CA GLY A 32 12.29 -0.71 0.81
C GLY A 32 13.26 -1.87 0.82
N TYR A 33 13.09 -2.77 1.77
CA TYR A 33 13.93 -3.95 1.95
C TYR A 33 13.23 -5.21 1.43
N ILE A 34 13.98 -6.09 0.78
CA ILE A 34 13.46 -7.39 0.34
C ILE A 34 13.32 -8.28 1.56
N ALA A 35 12.07 -8.56 1.95
CA ALA A 35 11.75 -9.42 3.08
C ALA A 35 11.68 -10.91 2.67
N LYS A 36 11.17 -11.18 1.48
CA LYS A 36 11.04 -12.55 0.96
C LYS A 36 11.28 -12.54 -0.55
N ARG A 37 12.08 -13.50 -1.00
CA ARG A 37 12.24 -13.80 -2.42
C ARG A 37 11.68 -15.21 -2.67
N ALA A 38 10.70 -15.32 -3.55
CA ALA A 38 10.03 -16.57 -3.89
C ALA A 38 10.52 -17.16 -5.21
N ILE A 39 11.31 -16.42 -5.98
CA ILE A 39 11.77 -16.79 -7.33
C ILE A 39 13.27 -17.05 -7.38
N GLN A 40 13.70 -17.96 -8.25
CA GLN A 40 15.09 -18.27 -8.58
C GLN A 40 15.42 -17.89 -10.03
N PRO A 41 16.70 -17.57 -10.35
CA PRO A 41 17.12 -17.37 -11.72
C PRO A 41 16.85 -18.62 -12.58
N GLY A 42 16.29 -18.42 -13.77
CA GLY A 42 15.91 -19.50 -14.68
C GLY A 42 14.51 -20.09 -14.45
N GLU A 43 13.79 -19.64 -13.45
CA GLU A 43 12.41 -20.05 -13.19
C GLU A 43 11.45 -19.32 -14.12
N ALA A 44 10.47 -20.06 -14.67
CA ALA A 44 9.41 -19.46 -15.49
C ALA A 44 8.37 -18.80 -14.59
N VAL A 45 8.05 -17.54 -14.89
CA VAL A 45 7.04 -16.76 -14.15
C VAL A 45 5.81 -16.53 -15.00
N HIS A 46 4.66 -16.55 -14.35
CA HIS A 46 3.38 -16.22 -14.95
C HIS A 46 2.82 -14.94 -14.31
N PRO A 47 1.91 -14.23 -14.99
CA PRO A 47 1.15 -13.17 -14.35
C PRO A 47 0.54 -13.67 -13.02
N GLU A 48 0.50 -12.80 -12.02
CA GLU A 48 -0.01 -13.08 -10.65
C GLU A 48 0.92 -13.94 -9.77
N THR A 49 2.04 -14.43 -10.27
CA THR A 49 3.02 -15.14 -9.43
C THR A 49 3.74 -14.14 -8.50
N PRO A 50 3.65 -14.30 -7.17
CA PRO A 50 4.38 -13.45 -6.24
C PRO A 50 5.89 -13.71 -6.35
N LEU A 51 6.67 -12.70 -6.72
CA LEU A 51 8.11 -12.82 -6.92
C LEU A 51 8.91 -12.48 -5.66
N MET A 52 8.61 -11.34 -5.09
CA MET A 52 9.31 -10.78 -3.93
C MET A 52 8.35 -9.98 -3.06
N ALA A 53 8.64 -9.91 -1.78
CA ALA A 53 7.99 -8.99 -0.86
C ALA A 53 8.96 -7.86 -0.51
N ILE A 54 8.57 -6.62 -0.75
CA ILE A 54 9.33 -5.42 -0.41
C ILE A 54 8.61 -4.73 0.74
N VAL A 55 9.34 -4.42 1.81
CA VAL A 55 8.82 -3.77 3.01
C VAL A 55 9.47 -2.41 3.15
N PRO A 56 8.72 -1.30 3.01
CA PRO A 56 9.18 0.02 3.40
C PRO A 56 9.23 0.10 4.93
N LEU A 57 10.35 0.53 5.50
CA LEU A 57 10.53 0.66 6.95
C LEU A 57 10.37 2.08 7.47
N ASP A 58 10.20 3.04 6.60
CA ASP A 58 10.04 4.47 6.88
C ASP A 58 8.61 4.83 7.30
N TYR A 59 7.66 3.95 7.07
CA TYR A 59 6.28 4.13 7.46
C TYR A 59 5.73 2.84 8.05
N LEU A 60 5.74 2.77 9.38
CA LEU A 60 5.20 1.64 10.12
C LEU A 60 4.06 2.11 11.03
N TRP A 61 3.11 1.22 11.27
CA TRP A 61 2.07 1.40 12.26
C TRP A 61 2.02 0.21 13.19
N VAL A 62 1.36 0.39 14.31
CA VAL A 62 1.11 -0.68 15.28
C VAL A 62 -0.39 -0.85 15.43
N ASP A 63 -0.87 -2.07 15.30
CA ASP A 63 -2.23 -2.44 15.65
C ASP A 63 -2.22 -3.02 17.07
N ALA A 64 -2.50 -2.16 18.06
CA ALA A 64 -2.49 -2.53 19.47
C ALA A 64 -3.87 -3.08 19.90
N ASN A 65 -3.90 -4.29 20.44
CA ASN A 65 -5.13 -5.00 20.77
C ASN A 65 -5.57 -4.70 22.22
N PHE A 66 -6.40 -3.69 22.41
CA PHE A 66 -6.96 -3.30 23.70
C PHE A 66 -8.21 -4.10 24.04
N LEU A 67 -8.45 -4.33 25.34
CA LEU A 67 -9.72 -4.89 25.78
C LEU A 67 -10.85 -3.87 25.59
N GLU A 68 -12.04 -4.34 25.24
CA GLU A 68 -13.22 -3.52 25.01
C GLU A 68 -13.47 -2.49 26.13
N ARG A 69 -13.35 -2.91 27.39
CA ARG A 69 -13.54 -2.04 28.57
C ARG A 69 -12.54 -0.89 28.67
N ASP A 70 -11.36 -1.02 28.08
CA ASP A 70 -10.28 -0.04 28.17
C ASP A 70 -10.40 1.04 27.09
N LEU A 71 -11.38 0.91 26.17
CA LEU A 71 -11.56 1.80 25.03
C LEU A 71 -12.49 2.99 25.26
N THR A 72 -13.13 3.07 26.42
CA THR A 72 -14.15 4.08 26.74
C THR A 72 -13.65 5.51 26.48
N GLU A 73 -12.38 5.78 26.83
CA GLU A 73 -11.77 7.11 26.71
C GLU A 73 -10.76 7.21 25.54
N VAL A 74 -10.56 6.14 24.77
CA VAL A 74 -9.62 6.16 23.64
C VAL A 74 -10.25 6.87 22.45
N ARG A 75 -9.52 7.85 21.91
CA ARG A 75 -9.94 8.68 20.78
C ARG A 75 -8.82 8.85 19.76
N PRO A 76 -9.15 8.98 18.45
CA PRO A 76 -8.16 9.36 17.44
C PRO A 76 -7.46 10.67 17.79
N GLY A 77 -6.18 10.76 17.48
CA GLY A 77 -5.34 11.93 17.76
C GLY A 77 -4.69 11.96 19.14
N GLN A 78 -5.08 11.07 20.06
CA GLN A 78 -4.42 10.99 21.37
C GLN A 78 -2.97 10.52 21.24
N PRO A 79 -2.05 11.07 22.04
CA PRO A 79 -0.64 10.68 22.02
C PRO A 79 -0.44 9.29 22.63
N VAL A 80 0.53 8.58 22.07
CA VAL A 80 0.88 7.22 22.47
C VAL A 80 2.37 7.12 22.69
N GLU A 81 2.76 6.48 23.78
CA GLU A 81 4.11 5.98 24.02
C GLU A 81 4.13 4.49 23.71
N LEU A 82 5.14 4.06 22.96
CA LEU A 82 5.31 2.67 22.58
C LEU A 82 6.70 2.18 22.94
N SER A 83 6.78 1.05 23.61
CA SER A 83 8.02 0.32 23.84
C SER A 83 8.00 -0.99 23.07
N VAL A 84 9.13 -1.34 22.46
CA VAL A 84 9.27 -2.57 21.66
C VAL A 84 10.29 -3.48 22.33
N ASP A 85 9.98 -4.76 22.42
CA ASP A 85 10.83 -5.73 23.12
C ASP A 85 12.26 -5.78 22.57
N LEU A 86 12.42 -5.47 21.26
CA LEU A 86 13.74 -5.42 20.61
C LEU A 86 14.72 -4.45 21.30
N TYR A 87 14.24 -3.30 21.77
CA TYR A 87 15.05 -2.26 22.40
C TYR A 87 14.77 -2.13 23.91
N GLY A 88 13.83 -2.90 24.43
CA GLY A 88 13.42 -2.85 25.83
C GLY A 88 12.90 -1.48 26.24
N SER A 89 13.16 -1.10 27.50
CA SER A 89 12.76 0.20 28.05
C SER A 89 13.69 1.38 27.66
N HIS A 90 14.77 1.12 26.93
CA HIS A 90 15.76 2.14 26.59
C HIS A 90 15.33 3.05 25.45
N VAL A 91 14.44 2.57 24.59
CA VAL A 91 13.90 3.33 23.45
C VAL A 91 12.38 3.37 23.59
N VAL A 92 11.85 4.57 23.67
CA VAL A 92 10.41 4.84 23.65
C VAL A 92 10.10 5.54 22.35
N TYR A 93 9.14 5.00 21.60
CA TYR A 93 8.63 5.63 20.40
C TYR A 93 7.39 6.44 20.72
N HIS A 94 7.25 7.56 20.07
CA HIS A 94 6.07 8.40 20.17
C HIS A 94 5.20 8.26 18.93
N GLY A 95 3.91 8.39 19.14
CA GLY A 95 2.96 8.28 18.06
C GLY A 95 1.60 8.85 18.44
N SER A 96 0.64 8.60 17.59
CA SER A 96 -0.74 8.99 17.85
C SER A 96 -1.71 7.91 17.42
N VAL A 97 -2.86 7.87 18.06
CA VAL A 97 -3.97 7.03 17.65
C VAL A 97 -4.50 7.52 16.32
N LEU A 98 -4.40 6.69 15.27
CA LEU A 98 -4.96 7.01 13.94
C LEU A 98 -6.44 6.67 13.86
N GLY A 99 -6.87 5.64 14.57
CA GLY A 99 -8.26 5.21 14.60
C GLY A 99 -8.44 3.88 15.31
N LEU A 100 -9.69 3.55 15.56
CA LEU A 100 -10.11 2.28 16.14
C LEU A 100 -10.72 1.41 15.03
N ASN A 101 -10.42 0.12 15.03
CA ASN A 101 -11.04 -0.80 14.10
C ASN A 101 -12.56 -0.87 14.41
N PRO A 102 -13.46 -0.83 13.41
CA PRO A 102 -14.91 -0.86 13.61
C PRO A 102 -15.44 -2.21 14.16
N GLY A 103 -14.59 -3.19 14.39
CA GLY A 103 -14.96 -4.47 14.97
C GLY A 103 -13.83 -5.12 15.75
N THR A 104 -14.18 -6.15 16.52
CA THR A 104 -13.22 -6.95 17.29
C THR A 104 -12.38 -7.84 16.38
N GLY A 105 -11.24 -8.30 16.86
CA GLY A 105 -10.37 -9.19 16.09
C GLY A 105 -11.02 -10.52 15.74
N SER A 106 -11.95 -11.00 16.57
CA SER A 106 -12.69 -12.24 16.34
C SER A 106 -13.71 -12.12 15.19
N VAL A 107 -14.38 -10.98 15.04
CA VAL A 107 -15.38 -10.75 13.97
C VAL A 107 -14.72 -10.81 12.58
N PHE A 108 -13.51 -10.32 12.45
CA PHE A 108 -12.75 -10.32 11.19
C PHE A 108 -11.80 -11.53 11.06
N GLY A 109 -11.87 -12.48 11.99
CA GLY A 109 -11.11 -13.72 11.90
C GLY A 109 -11.57 -14.60 10.73
N LEU A 110 -10.68 -15.46 10.24
CA LEU A 110 -10.99 -16.42 9.17
C LEU A 110 -12.13 -17.37 9.56
N LEU A 111 -12.22 -17.71 10.85
CA LEU A 111 -13.27 -18.51 11.45
C LEU A 111 -13.84 -17.74 12.66
N PRO A 112 -14.84 -16.87 12.43
CA PRO A 112 -15.50 -16.18 13.53
C PRO A 112 -16.14 -17.19 14.50
N PRO A 113 -16.12 -16.95 15.83
CA PRO A 113 -16.78 -17.82 16.78
C PRO A 113 -18.29 -17.76 16.58
N ASP A 114 -18.94 -18.92 16.44
CA ASP A 114 -20.39 -19.03 16.45
C ASP A 114 -20.87 -19.21 17.89
N ASN A 115 -21.45 -18.17 18.46
CA ASN A 115 -22.02 -18.16 19.82
C ASN A 115 -23.55 -18.34 19.79
N ALA A 116 -24.16 -18.65 18.64
CA ALA A 116 -25.62 -18.76 18.50
C ALA A 116 -26.16 -20.10 19.03
N SER A 117 -25.32 -21.12 19.08
CA SER A 117 -25.72 -22.47 19.55
C SER A 117 -24.88 -22.91 20.75
N GLY A 118 -25.48 -23.02 21.92
CA GLY A 118 -24.84 -23.55 23.12
C GLY A 118 -24.88 -22.60 24.33
N ASN A 119 -24.06 -22.89 25.35
CA ASN A 119 -23.91 -22.02 26.50
C ASN A 119 -23.12 -20.75 26.13
N TYR A 120 -23.69 -19.59 26.40
CA TYR A 120 -22.99 -18.31 26.23
C TYR A 120 -21.84 -18.20 27.24
N ILE A 121 -20.62 -18.13 26.76
CA ILE A 121 -19.44 -17.84 27.54
C ILE A 121 -19.00 -16.42 27.21
N HIS A 122 -19.04 -15.53 28.19
CA HIS A 122 -18.53 -14.17 28.01
C HIS A 122 -17.01 -14.19 27.92
N ILE A 123 -16.51 -13.95 26.71
CA ILE A 123 -15.08 -13.78 26.44
C ILE A 123 -14.82 -12.28 26.25
N ALA A 124 -13.86 -11.73 26.99
CA ALA A 124 -13.46 -10.34 26.81
C ALA A 124 -12.79 -10.16 25.43
N GLU A 125 -13.49 -9.48 24.54
CA GLU A 125 -13.02 -9.21 23.19
C GLU A 125 -11.94 -8.13 23.17
N ARG A 126 -11.10 -8.17 22.13
CA ARG A 126 -10.07 -7.16 21.88
C ARG A 126 -10.35 -6.42 20.58
N VAL A 127 -10.22 -5.12 20.63
CA VAL A 127 -10.38 -4.24 19.47
C VAL A 127 -9.00 -3.72 19.08
N PRO A 128 -8.59 -3.88 17.82
CA PRO A 128 -7.35 -3.28 17.32
C PRO A 128 -7.47 -1.76 17.24
N VAL A 129 -6.52 -1.07 17.84
CA VAL A 129 -6.34 0.38 17.75
C VAL A 129 -5.11 0.63 16.91
N ARG A 130 -5.27 1.36 15.81
CA ARG A 130 -4.17 1.70 14.92
C ARG A 130 -3.42 2.92 15.42
N ILE A 131 -2.12 2.77 15.57
CA ILE A 131 -1.20 3.78 16.08
C ILE A 131 -0.17 4.08 15.00
N GLY A 132 -0.07 5.34 14.59
CA GLY A 132 0.99 5.83 13.72
C GLY A 132 2.20 6.22 14.56
N LEU A 133 3.39 5.92 14.07
CA LEU A 133 4.66 6.22 14.74
C LEU A 133 5.35 7.42 14.09
N ASP A 134 6.20 8.09 14.87
CA ASP A 134 7.03 9.18 14.37
C ASP A 134 8.11 8.65 13.43
N THR A 135 8.18 9.22 12.22
CA THR A 135 9.08 8.77 11.15
C THR A 135 10.56 9.01 11.52
N GLU A 136 10.87 10.08 12.26
CA GLU A 136 12.25 10.39 12.63
C GLU A 136 12.79 9.39 13.66
N GLU A 137 11.97 8.97 14.60
CA GLU A 137 12.33 7.93 15.57
C GLU A 137 12.52 6.57 14.90
N LEU A 138 11.70 6.24 13.89
CA LEU A 138 11.87 5.04 13.08
C LEU A 138 13.16 5.02 12.28
N LYS A 139 13.64 6.18 11.82
CA LYS A 139 14.95 6.31 11.15
C LYS A 139 16.11 6.12 12.13
N ALA A 140 16.00 6.66 13.34
CA ALA A 140 17.01 6.53 14.36
C ALA A 140 17.12 5.09 14.90
N HIS A 141 15.99 4.44 15.10
CA HIS A 141 15.87 3.09 15.63
C HIS A 141 14.91 2.26 14.75
N PRO A 142 15.39 1.65 13.66
CA PRO A 142 14.51 0.96 12.71
C PRO A 142 13.79 -0.24 13.32
N LEU A 143 12.50 -0.29 13.13
CA LEU A 143 11.64 -1.43 13.50
C LEU A 143 11.40 -2.35 12.30
N ARG A 144 10.90 -3.54 12.60
CA ARG A 144 10.49 -4.53 11.59
C ARG A 144 9.08 -5.00 11.88
N PRO A 145 8.27 -5.29 10.85
CA PRO A 145 6.96 -5.88 11.05
C PRO A 145 7.04 -7.20 11.82
N GLY A 146 6.07 -7.45 12.70
CA GLY A 146 5.97 -8.67 13.49
C GLY A 146 6.65 -8.64 14.84
N LEU A 147 7.25 -7.51 15.25
CA LEU A 147 7.80 -7.33 16.59
C LEU A 147 6.69 -7.13 17.62
N SER A 148 6.93 -7.60 18.84
CA SER A 148 6.06 -7.36 19.98
C SER A 148 6.29 -5.97 20.54
N ALA A 149 5.18 -5.29 20.87
CA ALA A 149 5.21 -3.94 21.40
C ALA A 149 4.15 -3.76 22.50
N VAL A 150 4.42 -2.87 23.42
CA VAL A 150 3.48 -2.40 24.44
C VAL A 150 3.17 -0.93 24.19
N ALA A 151 1.89 -0.61 23.97
CA ALA A 151 1.42 0.74 23.75
C ALA A 151 0.74 1.29 25.00
N ARG A 152 1.03 2.54 25.34
CA ARG A 152 0.39 3.31 26.40
C ARG A 152 -0.21 4.57 25.82
N ILE A 153 -1.54 4.69 25.84
CA ILE A 153 -2.28 5.84 25.30
C ILE A 153 -2.54 6.82 26.45
N ASP A 154 -2.23 8.10 26.24
CA ASP A 154 -2.58 9.16 27.19
C ASP A 154 -4.01 9.65 26.91
N THR A 155 -4.97 9.12 27.65
CA THR A 155 -6.39 9.45 27.52
C THR A 155 -6.78 10.76 28.23
N SER A 156 -5.85 11.41 28.95
CA SER A 156 -6.10 12.71 29.57
C SER A 156 -6.24 13.83 28.53
N ARG A 157 -5.71 13.64 27.33
CA ARG A 157 -5.81 14.60 26.24
C ARG A 157 -7.06 14.38 25.39
N PRO A 158 -7.71 15.46 24.98
CA PRO A 158 -8.86 15.35 24.08
C PRO A 158 -8.42 14.78 22.73
N GLY A 159 -9.27 13.94 22.12
CA GLY A 159 -9.11 13.44 20.77
C GLY A 159 -10.33 13.77 19.91
N SER A 160 -10.26 13.37 18.65
CA SER A 160 -11.37 13.50 17.70
C SER A 160 -12.48 12.48 17.99
N PRO A 161 -13.73 12.71 17.54
CA PRO A 161 -14.78 11.70 17.61
C PRO A 161 -14.38 10.38 16.95
N VAL A 162 -14.79 9.26 17.56
CA VAL A 162 -14.40 7.90 17.11
C VAL A 162 -14.88 7.58 15.69
N LEU A 163 -16.00 8.15 15.26
CA LEU A 163 -16.64 7.90 13.96
C LEU A 163 -16.36 9.00 12.93
N GLU A 164 -15.44 9.91 13.19
CA GLU A 164 -15.00 10.79 12.11
C GLU A 164 -14.25 9.99 11.04
N PRO A 165 -14.43 10.37 9.74
CA PRO A 165 -13.63 9.76 8.67
C PRO A 165 -12.16 9.89 9.05
N ALA A 166 -11.44 8.75 9.02
CA ALA A 166 -10.02 8.73 9.33
C ALA A 166 -9.32 9.85 8.55
N THR A 167 -8.64 10.71 9.25
CA THR A 167 -7.82 11.76 8.65
C THR A 167 -6.91 11.11 7.64
N ALA A 168 -6.83 11.67 6.46
CA ALA A 168 -6.17 11.08 5.30
C ALA A 168 -4.86 10.38 5.67
N VAL A 169 -4.70 9.16 5.19
CA VAL A 169 -3.40 8.50 5.16
C VAL A 169 -2.37 9.51 4.64
N PRO A 170 -1.21 9.69 5.32
CA PRO A 170 -0.22 10.65 4.89
C PRO A 170 0.02 10.57 3.40
N ASP A 171 -0.11 11.69 2.71
CA ASP A 171 -0.03 11.76 1.27
C ASP A 171 1.36 11.28 0.85
N GLY A 172 1.44 10.16 0.14
CA GLY A 172 2.70 9.58 -0.34
C GLY A 172 3.12 8.25 0.27
N ALA A 173 2.57 7.82 1.42
CA ALA A 173 2.99 6.58 2.09
C ALA A 173 2.84 5.31 1.23
N TYR A 174 1.93 5.31 0.25
CA TYR A 174 1.66 4.15 -0.63
C TYR A 174 1.41 4.53 -2.08
N ARG A 175 1.88 5.70 -2.53
CA ARG A 175 1.77 6.09 -3.94
C ARG A 175 3.01 5.64 -4.70
N SER A 176 2.82 4.91 -5.76
CA SER A 176 3.87 4.57 -6.71
C SER A 176 3.51 5.11 -8.08
N GLU A 177 4.37 5.92 -8.67
CA GLU A 177 4.23 6.42 -10.04
C GLU A 177 5.03 5.58 -11.05
N VAL A 178 5.62 4.49 -10.60
CA VAL A 178 6.48 3.62 -11.42
C VAL A 178 5.78 3.14 -12.68
N TYR A 179 4.47 2.95 -12.61
CA TYR A 179 3.66 2.51 -13.74
C TYR A 179 2.98 3.63 -14.53
N ALA A 180 3.01 4.88 -14.04
CA ALA A 180 2.31 5.99 -14.66
C ALA A 180 2.87 6.34 -16.07
N ARG A 181 4.18 6.14 -16.25
CA ARG A 181 4.91 6.52 -17.46
C ARG A 181 5.15 5.39 -18.46
N GLN A 182 4.57 4.22 -18.25
CA GLN A 182 4.81 3.04 -19.09
C GLN A 182 4.46 3.25 -20.57
N LEU A 183 3.58 4.19 -20.91
CA LEU A 183 3.10 4.47 -22.26
C LEU A 183 3.74 5.69 -22.92
N GLU A 184 4.52 6.50 -22.21
CA GLU A 184 5.06 7.77 -22.75
C GLU A 184 5.85 7.58 -24.04
N GLY A 185 6.67 6.52 -24.15
CA GLY A 185 7.42 6.21 -25.37
C GLY A 185 6.57 5.62 -26.50
N ALA A 186 5.42 5.05 -26.22
CA ALA A 186 4.59 4.39 -27.21
C ALA A 186 3.97 5.38 -28.21
N ASP A 187 3.44 6.49 -27.73
CA ASP A 187 2.78 7.49 -28.57
C ASP A 187 3.79 8.19 -29.49
N THR A 188 4.99 8.47 -28.99
CA THR A 188 6.09 9.03 -29.79
C THR A 188 6.53 8.03 -30.88
N LEU A 189 6.65 6.75 -30.55
CA LEU A 189 7.00 5.72 -31.52
C LEU A 189 5.93 5.58 -32.60
N ILE A 190 4.65 5.56 -32.24
CA ILE A 190 3.52 5.48 -33.16
C ILE A 190 3.50 6.67 -34.08
N ALA A 191 3.63 7.90 -33.56
CA ALA A 191 3.65 9.12 -34.34
C ALA A 191 4.78 9.10 -35.37
N GLY A 192 6.00 8.74 -34.97
CA GLY A 192 7.14 8.62 -35.87
C GLY A 192 6.99 7.57 -36.98
N ILE A 193 6.32 6.42 -36.68
CA ILE A 193 6.03 5.41 -37.70
C ILE A 193 4.99 5.93 -38.70
N VAL A 194 3.91 6.54 -38.21
CA VAL A 194 2.86 7.09 -39.05
C VAL A 194 3.41 8.19 -39.98
N GLU A 195 4.23 9.09 -39.46
CA GLU A 195 4.84 10.18 -40.22
C GLU A 195 5.77 9.65 -41.33
N ARG A 196 6.64 8.71 -41.02
CA ARG A 196 7.57 8.11 -42.00
C ARG A 196 6.88 7.35 -43.12
N ASN A 197 5.72 6.78 -42.85
CA ASN A 197 4.96 5.97 -43.83
C ASN A 197 3.77 6.72 -44.43
N ALA A 198 3.51 7.96 -44.00
CA ALA A 198 2.53 8.80 -44.64
C ALA A 198 3.02 9.17 -46.07
N VAL A 199 2.37 8.61 -47.10
CA VAL A 199 2.65 8.99 -48.48
C VAL A 199 2.29 10.46 -48.63
N LYS A 200 3.29 11.32 -48.84
CA LYS A 200 3.08 12.70 -49.33
C LYS A 200 2.49 12.59 -50.70
N ARG A 201 1.18 12.78 -50.86
CA ARG A 201 0.57 13.02 -52.15
C ARG A 201 1.03 14.42 -52.59
N ASP A 202 2.10 14.50 -53.34
CA ASP A 202 2.33 15.64 -54.22
C ASP A 202 1.24 15.62 -55.29
N ILE A 203 0.15 16.33 -55.01
CA ILE A 203 -0.83 16.70 -56.05
C ILE A 203 -0.21 17.90 -56.75
N SER A 204 0.76 17.67 -57.61
CA SER A 204 1.05 18.58 -58.72
C SER A 204 -0.04 18.34 -59.77
N LEU A 205 -1.15 19.04 -59.66
CA LEU A 205 -2.07 19.26 -60.77
C LEU A 205 -1.30 20.12 -61.76
N SER A 206 -0.61 19.51 -62.73
CA SER A 206 -0.23 20.16 -63.96
C SER A 206 -1.48 20.27 -64.83
N ARG A 207 -1.79 21.47 -65.20
CA ARG A 207 -2.76 21.88 -66.21
C ARG A 207 -2.48 21.26 -67.54
#